data_40cf9157103585de398aa7194de45a79
#
_entry.id   40cf9157103585de398aa7194de45a79
#
_cell.length_a   1.000
_cell.length_b   1.000
_cell.length_c   1.000
_cell.angle_alpha   90.00
_cell.angle_beta   90.00
_cell.angle_gamma   90.00
#
_symmetry.space_group_name_H-M   'P 1'
#
loop_
_entity.id
_entity.type
_entity.pdbx_description
1 polymer ?
#
loop_
_entity_poly.entity_id
_entity_poly.type
_entity_poly.pdbx_seq_one_letter_code
_entity_poly.pdbx_strand_id
1 'polypeptide(L)'
;MKKIFLLFFVILSSYIFGKNMKNLGNKLIFYGEIENSNKVIVIYQEDEKIIYTCGLKDKKPEIIVFGTAGKNVFKNVKEVDLDDMIIQKGIDYFIQFKDKEYIYLLSFSNGMGVEESYYDITIFKNEEPIYNEVLKMHTILDLLFAKSIFYNLPDDDSSFTESYIYYD
;
A
#
# COMPACT_ATOMS: atom_id res chain seq x y z
N MET A 1 3.39 -2.20 -41.60
CA MET A 1 3.22 -0.95 -40.83
C MET A 1 2.63 -1.13 -39.41
N LYS A 2 1.76 -2.12 -39.13
CA LYS A 2 1.17 -2.31 -37.78
C LYS A 2 2.15 -2.73 -36.67
N LYS A 3 3.25 -3.43 -36.98
CA LYS A 3 4.23 -3.90 -35.98
C LYS A 3 5.16 -2.79 -35.46
N ILE A 4 5.43 -1.76 -36.23
CA ILE A 4 6.28 -0.63 -35.81
C ILE A 4 5.54 0.27 -34.82
N PHE A 5 4.22 0.42 -34.97
CA PHE A 5 3.41 1.22 -34.07
C PHE A 5 3.30 0.62 -32.65
N LEU A 6 3.28 -0.71 -32.56
CA LEU A 6 3.24 -1.42 -31.27
C LEU A 6 4.56 -1.26 -30.51
N LEU A 7 5.71 -1.29 -31.22
CA LEU A 7 7.02 -1.12 -30.59
C LEU A 7 7.22 0.30 -30.07
N PHE A 8 6.71 1.31 -30.77
CA PHE A 8 6.78 2.71 -30.33
C PHE A 8 5.93 2.98 -29.10
N PHE A 9 4.78 2.30 -28.95
CA PHE A 9 3.93 2.42 -27.77
C PHE A 9 4.56 1.77 -26.52
N VAL A 10 5.27 0.66 -26.68
CA VAL A 10 5.99 -0.02 -25.59
C VAL A 10 7.20 0.81 -25.13
N ILE A 11 7.92 1.46 -26.04
CA ILE A 11 9.07 2.32 -25.68
C ILE A 11 8.61 3.62 -25.01
N LEU A 12 7.49 4.20 -25.46
CA LEU A 12 6.93 5.41 -24.83
C LEU A 12 6.44 5.14 -23.41
N SER A 13 5.84 3.96 -23.17
CA SER A 13 5.33 3.60 -21.83
C SER A 13 6.44 3.35 -20.81
N SER A 14 7.62 2.85 -21.22
CA SER A 14 8.76 2.63 -20.32
C SER A 14 9.51 3.93 -19.97
N TYR A 15 9.49 4.93 -20.85
CA TYR A 15 10.13 6.23 -20.58
C TYR A 15 9.33 7.12 -19.61
N ILE A 16 8.04 6.84 -19.45
CA ILE A 16 7.13 7.64 -18.63
C ILE A 16 7.27 7.33 -17.14
N PHE A 17 7.66 6.13 -16.73
CA PHE A 17 7.60 5.70 -15.33
C PHE A 17 8.80 6.13 -14.47
N GLY A 18 10.02 6.06 -14.95
CA GLY A 18 11.20 6.55 -14.22
C GLY A 18 11.20 8.08 -14.04
N LYS A 19 10.53 8.81 -14.93
CA LYS A 19 10.27 10.25 -14.83
C LYS A 19 9.06 10.59 -13.95
N ASN A 20 8.16 9.63 -13.71
CA ASN A 20 6.85 9.90 -13.11
C ASN A 20 6.86 10.08 -11.59
N MET A 21 7.79 9.49 -10.84
CA MET A 21 7.86 9.77 -9.40
C MET A 21 8.10 11.26 -9.11
N LYS A 22 8.95 11.93 -9.91
CA LYS A 22 9.13 13.39 -9.81
C LYS A 22 7.91 14.19 -10.27
N ASN A 23 7.09 13.61 -11.13
CA ASN A 23 5.89 14.26 -11.67
C ASN A 23 4.63 14.01 -10.84
N LEU A 24 4.64 13.05 -9.90
CA LEU A 24 3.48 12.81 -9.02
C LEU A 24 3.26 13.99 -8.04
N GLY A 25 4.33 14.67 -7.62
CA GLY A 25 4.23 15.88 -6.83
C GLY A 25 3.15 15.79 -5.74
N ASN A 26 2.16 16.69 -5.81
CA ASN A 26 1.04 16.74 -4.86
C ASN A 26 0.10 15.52 -4.92
N LYS A 27 0.19 14.67 -5.94
CA LYS A 27 -0.63 13.45 -6.07
C LYS A 27 -0.08 12.29 -5.25
N LEU A 28 1.22 12.28 -4.94
CA LEU A 28 1.84 11.22 -4.16
C LEU A 28 1.25 11.16 -2.75
N ILE A 29 0.88 9.96 -2.31
CA ILE A 29 0.31 9.68 -0.99
C ILE A 29 1.28 8.85 -0.15
N PHE A 30 1.86 7.81 -0.76
CA PHE A 30 2.77 6.89 -0.09
C PHE A 30 3.86 6.41 -1.03
N TYR A 31 5.06 6.22 -0.50
CA TYR A 31 6.18 5.55 -1.15
C TYR A 31 6.95 4.73 -0.14
N GLY A 32 7.35 3.51 -0.51
CA GLY A 32 8.24 2.66 0.29
C GLY A 32 8.97 1.64 -0.57
N GLU A 33 10.21 1.36 -0.24
CA GLU A 33 11.01 0.29 -0.86
C GLU A 33 10.88 -0.99 -0.04
N ILE A 34 10.63 -2.12 -0.69
CA ILE A 34 10.53 -3.43 -0.05
C ILE A 34 11.93 -3.88 0.36
N GLU A 35 12.09 -4.39 1.60
CA GLU A 35 13.34 -4.98 2.06
C GLU A 35 13.73 -6.19 1.20
N ASN A 36 15.03 -6.44 1.11
CA ASN A 36 15.59 -7.58 0.34
C ASN A 36 15.12 -7.64 -1.12
N SER A 37 14.59 -6.55 -1.66
CA SER A 37 14.09 -6.46 -3.02
C SER A 37 14.43 -5.10 -3.66
N ASN A 38 14.36 -5.05 -4.99
CA ASN A 38 14.42 -3.80 -5.75
C ASN A 38 13.03 -3.29 -6.11
N LYS A 39 11.98 -3.80 -5.44
CA LYS A 39 10.60 -3.38 -5.67
C LYS A 39 10.22 -2.20 -4.78
N VAL A 40 9.29 -1.43 -5.26
CA VAL A 40 8.73 -0.29 -4.57
C VAL A 40 7.21 -0.35 -4.58
N ILE A 41 6.62 0.21 -3.54
CA ILE A 41 5.19 0.48 -3.46
C ILE A 41 4.99 1.99 -3.61
N VAL A 42 4.06 2.36 -4.47
CA VAL A 42 3.65 3.76 -4.65
C VAL A 42 2.13 3.84 -4.62
N ILE A 43 1.62 4.70 -3.75
CA ILE A 43 0.20 5.05 -3.71
C ILE A 43 0.10 6.53 -4.07
N TYR A 44 -0.79 6.84 -4.99
CA TYR A 44 -1.04 8.21 -5.41
C TYR A 44 -2.52 8.43 -5.74
N GLN A 45 -2.94 9.68 -5.71
CA GLN A 45 -4.30 10.07 -6.07
C GLN A 45 -4.34 10.65 -7.48
N GLU A 46 -5.29 10.20 -8.27
CA GLU A 46 -5.61 10.76 -9.58
C GLU A 46 -7.12 10.91 -9.68
N ASP A 47 -7.57 12.14 -9.75
CA ASP A 47 -8.99 12.52 -9.63
C ASP A 47 -9.61 11.95 -8.34
N GLU A 48 -10.67 11.15 -8.45
CA GLU A 48 -11.33 10.50 -7.30
C GLU A 48 -10.76 9.11 -6.98
N LYS A 49 -9.70 8.68 -7.69
CA LYS A 49 -9.11 7.35 -7.52
C LYS A 49 -7.85 7.40 -6.67
N ILE A 50 -7.71 6.40 -5.82
CA ILE A 50 -6.48 6.11 -5.10
C ILE A 50 -5.84 4.92 -5.79
N ILE A 51 -4.66 5.11 -6.38
CA ILE A 51 -4.00 4.11 -7.21
C ILE A 51 -2.84 3.51 -6.43
N TYR A 52 -2.92 2.20 -6.21
CA TYR A 52 -1.82 1.40 -5.66
C TYR A 52 -1.01 0.82 -6.79
N THR A 53 0.31 0.89 -6.68
CA THR A 53 1.23 0.25 -7.62
C THR A 53 2.36 -0.46 -6.89
N CYS A 54 2.78 -1.60 -7.43
CA CYS A 54 3.97 -2.32 -6.97
C CYS A 54 4.77 -2.80 -8.18
N GLY A 55 6.09 -2.74 -8.09
CA GLY A 55 6.99 -3.22 -9.14
C GLY A 55 8.43 -2.80 -8.93
N LEU A 56 9.30 -3.16 -9.85
CA LEU A 56 10.72 -2.80 -9.78
C LEU A 56 10.90 -1.28 -9.82
N LYS A 57 11.78 -0.78 -8.96
CA LYS A 57 12.18 0.63 -8.94
C LYS A 57 12.61 1.09 -10.33
N ASP A 58 12.15 2.26 -10.76
CA ASP A 58 12.45 2.87 -12.06
C ASP A 58 11.96 2.05 -13.28
N LYS A 59 11.07 1.10 -13.07
CA LYS A 59 10.42 0.32 -14.13
C LYS A 59 8.92 0.56 -14.14
N LYS A 60 8.25 0.06 -15.19
CA LYS A 60 6.80 0.02 -15.22
C LYS A 60 6.30 -0.88 -14.09
N PRO A 61 5.25 -0.48 -13.34
CA PRO A 61 4.68 -1.33 -12.31
C PRO A 61 4.25 -2.69 -12.87
N GLU A 62 4.49 -3.71 -12.06
CA GLU A 62 4.01 -5.08 -12.33
C GLU A 62 2.54 -5.20 -11.93
N ILE A 63 2.15 -4.47 -10.87
CA ILE A 63 0.80 -4.45 -10.32
C ILE A 63 0.29 -3.02 -10.32
N ILE A 64 -0.94 -2.82 -10.75
CA ILE A 64 -1.66 -1.55 -10.68
C ILE A 64 -3.09 -1.84 -10.25
N VAL A 65 -3.51 -1.27 -9.12
CA VAL A 65 -4.89 -1.37 -8.63
C VAL A 65 -5.50 0.02 -8.62
N PHE A 66 -6.59 0.18 -9.35
CA PHE A 66 -7.37 1.42 -9.38
C PHE A 66 -8.44 1.37 -8.29
N GLY A 67 -8.22 2.12 -7.23
CA GLY A 67 -9.05 2.13 -6.05
C GLY A 67 -10.08 3.26 -6.02
N THR A 68 -11.24 2.96 -5.46
CA THR A 68 -12.26 3.95 -5.13
C THR A 68 -12.65 3.71 -3.66
N ALA A 69 -12.61 4.77 -2.84
CA ALA A 69 -12.98 4.70 -1.43
C ALA A 69 -14.41 4.13 -1.25
N GLY A 70 -14.57 3.19 -0.34
CA GLY A 70 -15.85 2.54 -0.06
C GLY A 70 -16.32 1.53 -1.09
N LYS A 71 -15.54 1.30 -2.15
CA LYS A 71 -15.82 0.27 -3.15
C LYS A 71 -14.80 -0.85 -3.11
N ASN A 72 -13.53 -0.49 -3.19
CA ASN A 72 -12.42 -1.44 -3.15
C ASN A 72 -11.16 -0.86 -2.46
N VAL A 73 -11.27 0.29 -1.79
CA VAL A 73 -10.25 0.82 -0.88
C VAL A 73 -10.91 1.14 0.45
N PHE A 74 -10.33 0.58 1.51
CA PHE A 74 -10.83 0.68 2.88
C PHE A 74 -9.68 0.90 3.85
N LYS A 75 -9.97 1.33 5.06
CA LYS A 75 -9.04 1.39 6.18
C LYS A 75 -9.53 0.53 7.33
N ASN A 76 -8.63 0.19 8.24
CA ASN A 76 -8.94 -0.34 9.55
C ASN A 76 -7.90 0.14 10.55
N VAL A 77 -8.26 0.10 11.83
CA VAL A 77 -7.39 0.45 12.96
C VAL A 77 -7.56 -0.61 14.03
N LYS A 78 -6.46 -1.15 14.51
CA LYS A 78 -6.45 -2.12 15.61
C LYS A 78 -5.65 -1.56 16.78
N GLU A 79 -6.23 -1.56 17.98
CA GLU A 79 -5.47 -1.38 19.21
C GLU A 79 -4.79 -2.71 19.56
N VAL A 80 -3.49 -2.68 19.84
CA VAL A 80 -2.70 -3.85 20.21
C VAL A 80 -2.16 -3.65 21.61
N ASP A 81 -2.36 -4.63 22.47
CA ASP A 81 -1.72 -4.66 23.80
C ASP A 81 -0.27 -5.11 23.65
N LEU A 82 0.68 -4.23 23.97
CA LEU A 82 2.12 -4.48 23.76
C LEU A 82 2.79 -5.24 24.90
N ASP A 83 2.20 -5.27 26.09
CA ASP A 83 2.74 -6.00 27.24
C ASP A 83 1.68 -6.16 28.34
N ASP A 84 1.59 -7.36 28.92
CA ASP A 84 0.69 -7.68 30.04
C ASP A 84 1.08 -6.96 31.36
N MET A 85 2.29 -6.43 31.46
CA MET A 85 2.81 -5.77 32.68
C MET A 85 2.77 -4.25 32.66
N ILE A 86 2.69 -3.64 31.50
CA ILE A 86 2.66 -2.18 31.34
C ILE A 86 1.48 -1.87 30.42
N ILE A 87 0.55 -1.03 30.86
CA ILE A 87 -0.60 -0.57 30.05
C ILE A 87 -0.07 0.29 28.90
N GLN A 88 0.65 -0.31 27.98
CA GLN A 88 1.07 0.32 26.74
C GLN A 88 0.24 -0.29 25.60
N LYS A 89 -0.49 0.57 24.91
CA LYS A 89 -1.26 0.19 23.74
C LYS A 89 -0.53 0.66 22.50
N GLY A 90 -0.29 -0.24 21.58
CA GLY A 90 0.09 0.08 20.21
C GLY A 90 -1.15 0.36 19.37
N ILE A 91 -0.94 0.96 18.21
CA ILE A 91 -2.00 1.14 17.23
C ILE A 91 -1.46 0.71 15.88
N ASP A 92 -2.11 -0.27 15.29
CA ASP A 92 -1.86 -0.69 13.93
C ASP A 92 -2.88 -0.07 12.99
N TYR A 93 -2.38 0.46 11.90
CA TYR A 93 -3.17 1.09 10.84
C TYR A 93 -3.07 0.25 9.59
N PHE A 94 -4.18 0.03 8.93
CA PHE A 94 -4.25 -0.79 7.73
C PHE A 94 -4.95 -0.04 6.61
N ILE A 95 -4.40 -0.15 5.38
CA ILE A 95 -5.09 0.24 4.16
C ILE A 95 -5.11 -0.95 3.23
N GLN A 96 -6.29 -1.32 2.77
CA GLN A 96 -6.48 -2.44 1.87
C GLN A 96 -7.02 -1.99 0.52
N PHE A 97 -6.46 -2.60 -0.52
CA PHE A 97 -6.91 -2.46 -1.90
C PHE A 97 -7.39 -3.82 -2.40
N LYS A 98 -8.66 -3.90 -2.79
CA LYS A 98 -9.25 -5.14 -3.30
C LYS A 98 -9.32 -5.13 -4.83
N ASP A 99 -8.79 -6.15 -5.47
CA ASP A 99 -8.91 -6.37 -6.92
C ASP A 99 -9.16 -7.84 -7.23
N LYS A 100 -10.41 -8.16 -7.58
CA LYS A 100 -10.89 -9.54 -7.81
C LYS A 100 -10.62 -10.43 -6.59
N GLU A 101 -9.84 -11.52 -6.80
CA GLU A 101 -9.44 -12.44 -5.73
C GLU A 101 -8.26 -11.97 -4.88
N TYR A 102 -7.68 -10.78 -5.17
CA TYR A 102 -6.53 -10.26 -4.45
C TYR A 102 -6.89 -9.14 -3.48
N ILE A 103 -6.23 -9.14 -2.32
CA ILE A 103 -6.22 -8.04 -1.37
C ILE A 103 -4.76 -7.64 -1.14
N TYR A 104 -4.46 -6.36 -1.31
CA TYR A 104 -3.15 -5.76 -1.04
C TYR A 104 -3.30 -4.94 0.23
N LEU A 105 -2.69 -5.41 1.32
CA LEU A 105 -2.78 -4.83 2.65
C LEU A 105 -1.47 -4.13 2.98
N LEU A 106 -1.48 -2.81 3.08
CA LEU A 106 -0.39 -2.02 3.63
C LEU A 106 -0.68 -1.80 5.11
N SER A 107 0.22 -2.26 5.98
CA SER A 107 0.13 -2.11 7.42
C SER A 107 1.18 -1.11 7.91
N PHE A 108 0.82 -0.35 8.92
CA PHE A 108 1.75 0.45 9.70
C PHE A 108 1.54 0.15 11.18
N SER A 109 2.55 -0.44 11.81
CA SER A 109 2.57 -0.68 13.25
C SER A 109 3.34 0.44 13.95
N ASN A 110 2.66 1.11 14.86
CA ASN A 110 3.27 2.12 15.70
C ASN A 110 3.63 1.51 17.05
N GLY A 111 4.83 0.93 17.13
CA GLY A 111 5.39 0.42 18.38
C GLY A 111 5.55 1.55 19.40
N MET A 112 4.66 1.66 20.37
CA MET A 112 4.83 2.56 21.51
C MET A 112 5.67 1.86 22.56
N GLY A 113 6.94 2.25 22.69
CA GLY A 113 7.82 1.80 23.79
C GLY A 113 9.07 1.07 23.33
N VAL A 114 9.09 -0.24 23.36
CA VAL A 114 10.30 -1.07 23.14
C VAL A 114 10.40 -1.58 21.70
N GLU A 115 9.30 -1.63 20.98
CA GLU A 115 9.26 -2.11 19.60
C GLU A 115 9.41 -0.97 18.61
N GLU A 116 10.20 -1.20 17.57
CA GLU A 116 10.37 -0.25 16.48
C GLU A 116 9.12 -0.23 15.61
N SER A 117 8.67 0.97 15.23
CA SER A 117 7.61 1.11 14.22
C SER A 117 8.05 0.50 12.90
N TYR A 118 7.16 -0.17 12.20
CA TYR A 118 7.45 -0.74 10.88
C TYR A 118 6.26 -0.61 9.93
N TYR A 119 6.57 -0.71 8.64
CA TYR A 119 5.59 -0.86 7.58
C TYR A 119 5.78 -2.21 6.92
N ASP A 120 4.70 -2.89 6.61
CA ASP A 120 4.71 -4.10 5.81
C ASP A 120 3.65 -4.08 4.72
N ILE A 121 3.83 -4.98 3.77
CA ILE A 121 2.85 -5.27 2.72
C ILE A 121 2.53 -6.76 2.72
N THR A 122 1.27 -7.08 2.90
CA THR A 122 0.77 -8.44 2.75
C THR A 122 -0.16 -8.52 1.55
N ILE A 123 0.03 -9.54 0.72
CA ILE A 123 -0.84 -9.82 -0.43
C ILE A 123 -1.56 -11.13 -0.16
N PHE A 124 -2.87 -11.08 -0.26
CA PHE A 124 -3.75 -12.25 -0.15
C PHE A 124 -4.32 -12.62 -1.50
N LYS A 125 -4.57 -13.91 -1.70
CA LYS A 125 -5.36 -14.44 -2.79
C LYS A 125 -6.43 -15.36 -2.23
N ASN A 126 -7.71 -15.08 -2.53
CA ASN A 126 -8.85 -15.78 -1.91
C ASN A 126 -8.76 -15.80 -0.38
N GLU A 127 -8.35 -14.67 0.22
CA GLU A 127 -8.16 -14.49 1.67
C GLU A 127 -7.00 -15.29 2.29
N GLU A 128 -6.21 -16.02 1.51
CA GLU A 128 -5.00 -16.70 1.95
C GLU A 128 -3.77 -15.84 1.71
N PRO A 129 -2.89 -15.63 2.69
CA PRO A 129 -1.68 -14.83 2.51
C PRO A 129 -0.69 -15.56 1.59
N ILE A 130 -0.29 -14.90 0.51
CA ILE A 130 0.66 -15.45 -0.47
C ILE A 130 1.99 -14.69 -0.51
N TYR A 131 2.07 -13.53 0.12
CA TYR A 131 3.25 -12.69 0.15
C TYR A 131 3.20 -11.75 1.33
N ASN A 132 4.30 -11.64 2.08
CA ASN A 132 4.47 -10.68 3.16
C ASN A 132 5.92 -10.20 3.18
N GLU A 133 6.12 -8.89 3.20
CA GLU A 133 7.45 -8.26 3.26
C GLU A 133 7.42 -6.93 3.98
N VAL A 134 8.49 -6.65 4.73
CA VAL A 134 8.71 -5.39 5.43
C VAL A 134 9.25 -4.34 4.47
N LEU A 135 8.94 -3.07 4.73
CA LEU A 135 9.46 -1.95 3.96
C LEU A 135 10.65 -1.30 4.67
N LYS A 136 11.61 -0.79 3.89
CA LYS A 136 12.79 -0.07 4.41
C LYS A 136 12.37 1.27 5.01
N MET A 137 12.38 1.38 6.32
CA MET A 137 11.90 2.56 7.05
C MET A 137 12.52 3.88 6.54
N HIS A 138 13.81 3.90 6.22
CA HIS A 138 14.49 5.11 5.75
C HIS A 138 14.05 5.58 4.35
N THR A 139 13.24 4.79 3.63
CA THR A 139 12.71 5.14 2.31
C THR A 139 11.25 5.60 2.37
N ILE A 140 10.58 5.42 3.51
CA ILE A 140 9.15 5.70 3.64
C ILE A 140 8.87 7.19 3.49
N LEU A 141 7.94 7.48 2.60
CA LEU A 141 7.22 8.75 2.55
C LEU A 141 5.75 8.45 2.75
N ASP A 142 5.24 8.76 3.91
CA ASP A 142 3.82 8.59 4.26
C ASP A 142 3.12 9.93 4.41
N LEU A 143 2.22 10.23 3.51
CA LEU A 143 1.36 11.41 3.51
C LEU A 143 -0.12 11.06 3.74
N LEU A 144 -0.42 9.81 4.07
CA LEU A 144 -1.79 9.31 4.28
C LEU A 144 -2.54 10.13 5.33
N PHE A 145 -1.89 10.36 6.48
CA PHE A 145 -2.45 11.15 7.57
C PHE A 145 -2.38 12.65 7.28
N ALA A 146 -1.24 13.14 6.79
CA ALA A 146 -1.04 14.56 6.50
C ALA A 146 -2.02 15.11 5.46
N LYS A 147 -2.43 14.28 4.49
CA LYS A 147 -3.43 14.64 3.47
C LYS A 147 -4.86 14.27 3.87
N SER A 148 -5.07 13.80 5.10
CA SER A 148 -6.37 13.31 5.58
C SER A 148 -6.97 12.17 4.73
N ILE A 149 -6.17 11.52 3.90
CA ILE A 149 -6.65 10.42 3.03
C ILE A 149 -7.13 9.27 3.91
N PHE A 150 -6.32 8.87 4.89
CA PHE A 150 -6.65 7.77 5.79
C PHE A 150 -8.00 8.01 6.49
N TYR A 151 -8.21 9.19 7.06
CA TYR A 151 -9.43 9.50 7.82
C TYR A 151 -10.69 9.50 6.95
N ASN A 152 -10.56 9.78 5.66
CA ASN A 152 -11.68 9.83 4.72
C ASN A 152 -12.01 8.47 4.10
N LEU A 153 -11.18 7.44 4.32
CA LEU A 153 -11.51 6.08 3.91
C LEU A 153 -12.55 5.48 4.87
N PRO A 154 -13.54 4.74 4.37
CA PRO A 154 -14.44 3.96 5.21
C PRO A 154 -13.72 2.73 5.78
N ASP A 155 -14.21 2.26 6.92
CA ASP A 155 -13.79 0.99 7.50
C ASP A 155 -14.32 -0.18 6.66
N ASP A 156 -13.63 -1.30 6.72
CA ASP A 156 -14.05 -2.55 6.08
C ASP A 156 -14.63 -3.50 7.13
N ASP A 157 -15.92 -3.80 7.03
CA ASP A 157 -16.65 -4.70 7.94
C ASP A 157 -16.75 -6.12 7.36
N SER A 158 -15.87 -6.50 6.42
CA SER A 158 -15.90 -7.84 5.82
C SER A 158 -15.41 -8.92 6.77
N SER A 159 -15.81 -10.16 6.53
CA SER A 159 -15.33 -11.34 7.27
C SER A 159 -13.80 -11.50 7.22
N PHE A 160 -13.17 -11.10 6.12
CA PHE A 160 -11.72 -11.05 5.99
C PHE A 160 -11.09 -10.12 7.05
N THR A 161 -11.63 -8.92 7.19
CA THR A 161 -11.14 -7.94 8.17
C THR A 161 -11.34 -8.45 9.59
N GLU A 162 -12.50 -9.02 9.91
CA GLU A 162 -12.74 -9.62 11.20
C GLU A 162 -11.74 -10.75 11.51
N SER A 163 -11.53 -11.67 10.57
CA SER A 163 -10.69 -12.85 10.80
C SER A 163 -9.19 -12.52 10.80
N TYR A 164 -8.73 -11.62 9.94
CA TYR A 164 -7.30 -11.36 9.80
C TYR A 164 -6.79 -10.16 10.61
N ILE A 165 -7.55 -9.08 10.66
CA ILE A 165 -7.10 -7.86 11.36
C ILE A 165 -7.41 -7.91 12.85
N TYR A 166 -8.57 -8.44 13.25
CA TYR A 166 -9.02 -8.37 14.64
C TYR A 166 -8.83 -9.65 15.47
N TYR A 167 -8.62 -10.82 14.87
CA TYR A 167 -8.51 -12.09 15.59
C TYR A 167 -7.13 -12.78 15.49
N ASP A 168 -6.20 -12.29 14.67
CA ASP A 168 -4.79 -12.63 14.77
C ASP A 168 -4.07 -11.58 15.64
#